data_182a3115dac85cd69332af29dc940a3e
#
_entry.id   182a3115dac85cd69332af29dc940a3e
#
_cell.length_a   1.000
_cell.length_b   1.000
_cell.length_c   1.000
_cell.angle_alpha   90.00
_cell.angle_beta   90.00
_cell.angle_gamma   90.00
#
_symmetry.space_group_name_H-M   'P 1'
#
loop_
_entity.id
_entity.type
_entity.pdbx_description
1 polymer ?
#
loop_
_entity_poly.entity_id
_entity_poly.type
_entity_poly.pdbx_seq_one_letter_code
_entity_poly.pdbx_strand_id
1 'polypeptide(L)'
;MPLLPVERRGAQPPDGEPPVSTRVHLDSNLRRWFARNLGLWRSRRQYVFKNEEVLFLDMMIRVEIFAESRVGKPRYRMSWWPEHDTDFFERKPRYQREGVMEATLLGHQLQRSRAYLEEVEARTQIRQVDEHEVVFESHYLDWDVQEYTRLIDQDRFRSRAIYSWQKGELEIVEHHHETRLEDASAPIPS
;
A
#
# COMPACT_ATOMS: atom_id res chain seq x y z
N MET A 1 68.95 26.49 -14.99
CA MET A 1 67.80 26.40 -15.91
C MET A 1 66.72 25.62 -15.21
N PRO A 2 65.63 26.21 -14.79
CA PRO A 2 64.49 25.50 -14.20
C PRO A 2 63.54 25.02 -15.28
N LEU A 3 63.10 23.76 -15.19
CA LEU A 3 62.12 23.15 -16.05
C LEU A 3 60.73 23.68 -15.72
N LEU A 4 59.98 24.12 -16.74
CA LEU A 4 58.61 24.56 -16.65
C LEU A 4 57.66 23.36 -16.45
N PRO A 5 56.59 23.48 -15.68
CA PRO A 5 55.58 22.42 -15.50
C PRO A 5 54.70 22.32 -16.76
N VAL A 6 54.51 21.09 -17.21
CA VAL A 6 53.58 20.72 -18.30
C VAL A 6 52.14 20.77 -17.74
N GLU A 7 51.38 21.73 -18.21
CA GLU A 7 49.92 21.75 -17.99
C GLU A 7 49.27 20.56 -18.68
N ARG A 8 48.72 19.64 -17.90
CA ARG A 8 47.82 18.62 -18.40
C ARG A 8 46.42 19.30 -18.60
N ARG A 9 46.08 19.51 -19.87
CA ARG A 9 44.69 19.82 -20.23
C ARG A 9 43.80 18.66 -19.80
N GLY A 10 42.92 18.91 -18.81
CA GLY A 10 41.88 18.00 -18.44
C GLY A 10 40.93 17.78 -19.64
N ALA A 11 40.81 16.55 -20.07
CA ALA A 11 39.77 16.17 -21.01
C ALA A 11 38.43 16.36 -20.33
N GLN A 12 37.58 17.19 -20.94
CA GLN A 12 36.18 17.35 -20.56
C GLN A 12 35.49 16.02 -20.89
N PRO A 13 34.72 15.41 -19.96
CA PRO A 13 33.94 14.22 -20.29
C PRO A 13 32.90 14.60 -21.37
N PRO A 14 32.57 13.66 -22.29
CA PRO A 14 31.55 13.90 -23.28
C PRO A 14 30.22 14.19 -22.58
N ASP A 15 29.42 15.10 -23.16
CA ASP A 15 28.09 15.44 -22.73
C ASP A 15 27.27 14.15 -22.54
N GLY A 16 27.22 13.70 -21.28
CA GLY A 16 26.47 12.53 -20.90
C GLY A 16 24.98 12.87 -20.96
N GLU A 17 24.21 12.04 -21.63
CA GLU A 17 22.76 12.00 -21.49
C GLU A 17 22.41 12.13 -20.00
N PRO A 18 21.40 12.93 -19.63
CA PRO A 18 20.98 13.02 -18.26
C PRO A 18 20.65 11.62 -17.74
N PRO A 19 21.10 11.23 -16.54
CA PRO A 19 20.88 9.89 -16.02
C PRO A 19 19.38 9.58 -16.08
N VAL A 20 19.03 8.55 -16.83
CA VAL A 20 17.64 8.06 -16.92
C VAL A 20 17.18 7.85 -15.49
N SER A 21 16.26 8.71 -15.08
CA SER A 21 15.83 8.81 -13.69
C SER A 21 15.39 7.45 -13.18
N THR A 22 16.13 6.90 -12.23
CA THR A 22 15.77 5.68 -11.48
C THR A 22 14.34 5.73 -10.93
N ARG A 23 13.81 6.94 -10.72
CA ARG A 23 12.42 7.18 -10.32
C ARG A 23 11.39 6.67 -11.33
N VAL A 24 11.65 6.73 -12.63
CA VAL A 24 10.69 6.26 -13.66
C VAL A 24 10.51 4.74 -13.57
N HIS A 25 11.58 3.99 -13.32
CA HIS A 25 11.50 2.54 -13.18
C HIS A 25 10.82 2.12 -11.87
N LEU A 26 11.09 2.80 -10.76
CA LEU A 26 10.45 2.55 -9.48
C LEU A 26 8.96 2.85 -9.54
N ASP A 27 8.56 3.98 -10.12
CA ASP A 27 7.15 4.33 -10.30
C ASP A 27 6.41 3.28 -11.17
N SER A 28 7.04 2.74 -12.22
CA SER A 28 6.43 1.71 -13.08
C SER A 28 6.29 0.37 -12.36
N ASN A 29 7.24 -0.02 -11.51
CA ASN A 29 7.18 -1.24 -10.71
C ASN A 29 6.08 -1.13 -9.64
N LEU A 30 5.99 0.01 -8.98
CA LEU A 30 4.97 0.26 -7.98
C LEU A 30 3.56 0.28 -8.62
N ARG A 31 3.38 0.92 -9.78
CA ARG A 31 2.12 0.89 -10.53
C ARG A 31 1.72 -0.53 -10.91
N ARG A 32 2.67 -1.38 -11.35
CA ARG A 32 2.41 -2.80 -11.64
C ARG A 32 1.98 -3.54 -10.39
N TRP A 33 2.65 -3.28 -9.25
CA TRP A 33 2.26 -3.88 -7.98
C TRP A 33 0.80 -3.51 -7.61
N PHE A 34 0.42 -2.23 -7.72
CA PHE A 34 -0.95 -1.79 -7.48
C PHE A 34 -1.95 -2.43 -8.45
N ALA A 35 -1.61 -2.52 -9.74
CA ALA A 35 -2.47 -3.18 -10.74
C ALA A 35 -2.74 -4.66 -10.40
N ARG A 36 -1.74 -5.34 -9.86
CA ARG A 36 -1.86 -6.73 -9.38
C ARG A 36 -2.74 -6.87 -8.14
N ASN A 37 -3.04 -5.79 -7.43
CA ASN A 37 -3.93 -5.79 -6.25
C ASN A 37 -5.41 -5.51 -6.58
N LEU A 38 -5.74 -5.21 -7.83
CA LEU A 38 -7.12 -4.99 -8.25
C LEU A 38 -7.95 -6.26 -8.13
N GLY A 39 -9.26 -6.11 -7.89
CA GLY A 39 -10.22 -7.19 -7.84
C GLY A 39 -10.89 -7.36 -6.48
N LEU A 40 -11.55 -8.49 -6.32
CA LEU A 40 -12.30 -8.86 -5.12
C LEU A 40 -11.48 -9.84 -4.27
N TRP A 41 -11.39 -9.55 -2.97
CA TRP A 41 -10.62 -10.32 -2.01
C TRP A 41 -11.48 -10.72 -0.82
N ARG A 42 -11.42 -11.99 -0.42
CA ARG A 42 -11.88 -12.44 0.90
C ARG A 42 -10.73 -12.30 1.87
N SER A 43 -10.92 -11.57 2.97
CA SER A 43 -9.89 -11.23 3.95
C SER A 43 -10.25 -11.85 5.30
N ARG A 44 -9.51 -12.87 5.73
CA ARG A 44 -9.56 -13.43 7.07
C ARG A 44 -8.57 -12.71 7.95
N ARG A 45 -9.06 -12.07 9.00
CA ARG A 45 -8.29 -11.17 9.85
C ARG A 45 -8.22 -11.67 11.26
N GLN A 46 -7.03 -11.55 11.83
CA GLN A 46 -6.79 -11.71 13.26
C GLN A 46 -6.29 -10.38 13.83
N TYR A 47 -6.88 -9.94 14.91
CA TYR A 47 -6.51 -8.75 15.64
C TYR A 47 -5.99 -9.16 17.02
N VAL A 48 -4.84 -8.64 17.41
CA VAL A 48 -4.27 -8.79 18.75
C VAL A 48 -4.16 -7.39 19.34
N PHE A 49 -4.92 -7.12 20.39
CA PHE A 49 -4.93 -5.83 21.06
C PHE A 49 -3.95 -5.82 22.24
N LYS A 50 -3.50 -4.65 22.66
CA LYS A 50 -2.57 -4.45 23.79
C LYS A 50 -3.00 -5.14 25.08
N ASN A 51 -4.31 -5.27 25.33
CA ASN A 51 -4.87 -5.97 26.48
C ASN A 51 -4.91 -7.50 26.32
N GLU A 52 -4.14 -8.05 25.36
CA GLU A 52 -4.08 -9.48 25.02
C GLU A 52 -5.39 -10.06 24.45
N GLU A 53 -6.39 -9.22 24.18
CA GLU A 53 -7.60 -9.67 23.50
C GLU A 53 -7.31 -10.03 22.06
N VAL A 54 -7.76 -11.21 21.63
CA VAL A 54 -7.64 -11.69 20.25
C VAL A 54 -9.03 -11.80 19.64
N LEU A 55 -9.22 -11.13 18.48
CA LEU A 55 -10.47 -11.17 17.72
C LEU A 55 -10.22 -11.61 16.31
N PHE A 56 -11.22 -12.25 15.72
CA PHE A 56 -11.22 -12.67 14.32
C PHE A 56 -12.35 -11.98 13.59
N LEU A 57 -12.12 -11.68 12.30
CA LEU A 57 -13.09 -11.01 11.43
C LEU A 57 -12.88 -11.42 9.98
N ASP A 58 -13.95 -11.86 9.33
CA ASP A 58 -13.95 -12.14 7.90
C ASP A 58 -14.59 -10.97 7.14
N MET A 59 -13.83 -10.42 6.18
CA MET A 59 -14.21 -9.24 5.40
C MET A 59 -14.10 -9.53 3.91
N MET A 60 -14.91 -8.82 3.15
CA MET A 60 -14.76 -8.66 1.71
C MET A 60 -14.11 -7.32 1.42
N ILE A 61 -13.18 -7.31 0.47
CA ILE A 61 -12.48 -6.10 0.02
C ILE A 61 -12.52 -6.07 -1.50
N ARG A 62 -12.98 -4.96 -2.08
CA ARG A 62 -12.87 -4.70 -3.51
C ARG A 62 -11.89 -3.56 -3.74
N VAL A 63 -10.94 -3.76 -4.66
CA VAL A 63 -9.97 -2.74 -5.08
C VAL A 63 -10.15 -2.49 -6.58
N GLU A 64 -10.37 -1.24 -6.95
CA GLU A 64 -10.66 -0.82 -8.33
C GLU A 64 -9.82 0.40 -8.71
N ILE A 65 -9.52 0.55 -10.01
CA ILE A 65 -9.12 1.84 -10.55
C ILE A 65 -10.39 2.68 -10.71
N PHE A 66 -10.41 3.82 -10.06
CA PHE A 66 -11.58 4.68 -10.03
C PHE A 66 -11.58 5.73 -11.16
N ALA A 67 -10.42 6.33 -11.40
CA ALA A 67 -10.20 7.29 -12.46
C ALA A 67 -8.71 7.47 -12.73
N GLU A 68 -8.37 7.86 -13.96
CA GLU A 68 -7.08 8.47 -14.22
C GLU A 68 -7.25 9.98 -14.12
N SER A 69 -6.41 10.64 -13.31
CA SER A 69 -6.41 12.10 -13.30
C SER A 69 -5.90 12.60 -14.66
N ARG A 70 -6.31 13.81 -15.09
CA ARG A 70 -5.82 14.47 -16.32
C ARG A 70 -4.28 14.54 -16.41
N VAL A 71 -3.56 14.23 -15.33
CA VAL A 71 -2.10 14.24 -15.22
C VAL A 71 -1.53 12.81 -15.21
N GLY A 72 -2.33 11.78 -15.55
CA GLY A 72 -1.89 10.37 -15.61
C GLY A 72 -1.56 9.75 -14.22
N LYS A 73 -2.13 10.29 -13.14
CA LYS A 73 -1.96 9.73 -11.78
C LYS A 73 -3.09 8.73 -11.52
N PRO A 74 -2.78 7.46 -11.25
CA PRO A 74 -3.81 6.47 -10.98
C PRO A 74 -4.50 6.76 -9.65
N ARG A 75 -5.81 6.66 -9.65
CA ARG A 75 -6.67 6.76 -8.46
C ARG A 75 -7.33 5.41 -8.24
N TYR A 76 -7.22 4.94 -7.02
CA TYR A 76 -7.77 3.67 -6.57
C TYR A 76 -8.93 3.92 -5.63
N ARG A 77 -9.91 3.00 -5.67
CA ARG A 77 -10.99 2.92 -4.69
C ARG A 77 -10.92 1.56 -4.03
N MET A 78 -10.96 1.53 -2.72
CA MET A 78 -11.07 0.34 -1.92
C MET A 78 -12.38 0.39 -1.15
N SER A 79 -13.24 -0.61 -1.35
CA SER A 79 -14.48 -0.81 -0.60
C SER A 79 -14.35 -2.04 0.27
N TRP A 80 -14.97 -2.05 1.43
CA TRP A 80 -14.98 -3.20 2.33
C TRP A 80 -16.32 -3.37 3.03
N TRP A 81 -16.65 -4.60 3.36
CA TRP A 81 -17.83 -5.00 4.13
C TRP A 81 -17.57 -6.35 4.79
N PRO A 82 -18.25 -6.69 5.91
CA PRO A 82 -18.12 -8.00 6.53
C PRO A 82 -18.70 -9.09 5.63
N GLU A 83 -18.05 -10.26 5.61
CA GLU A 83 -18.56 -11.42 4.87
C GLU A 83 -19.81 -12.02 5.53
N HIS A 84 -19.88 -11.95 6.88
CA HIS A 84 -20.96 -12.46 7.69
C HIS A 84 -21.33 -11.47 8.80
N ASP A 85 -22.47 -11.69 9.44
CA ASP A 85 -22.82 -10.95 10.65
C ASP A 85 -21.84 -11.23 11.77
N THR A 86 -21.48 -10.19 12.52
CA THR A 86 -20.46 -10.21 13.56
C THR A 86 -20.70 -9.12 14.58
N ASP A 87 -20.35 -9.39 15.84
CA ASP A 87 -20.36 -8.46 16.97
C ASP A 87 -19.05 -7.64 17.08
N PHE A 88 -18.11 -7.88 16.16
CA PHE A 88 -16.80 -7.23 16.20
C PHE A 88 -16.92 -5.69 16.28
N PHE A 89 -17.79 -5.09 15.50
CA PHE A 89 -17.91 -3.63 15.41
C PHE A 89 -18.60 -3.01 16.63
N GLU A 90 -19.42 -3.77 17.34
CA GLU A 90 -19.99 -3.39 18.64
C GLU A 90 -18.92 -3.39 19.72
N ARG A 91 -18.04 -4.39 19.71
CA ARG A 91 -16.90 -4.52 20.62
C ARG A 91 -15.78 -3.53 20.31
N LYS A 92 -15.61 -3.16 19.05
CA LYS A 92 -14.55 -2.29 18.53
C LYS A 92 -15.14 -1.16 17.67
N PRO A 93 -15.86 -0.20 18.24
CA PRO A 93 -16.60 0.83 17.50
C PRO A 93 -15.74 1.81 16.69
N ARG A 94 -14.42 1.80 16.92
CA ARG A 94 -13.46 2.57 16.08
C ARG A 94 -13.36 2.02 14.66
N TYR A 95 -13.61 0.72 14.47
CA TYR A 95 -13.57 0.10 13.14
C TYR A 95 -14.90 0.30 12.43
N GLN A 96 -14.83 0.71 11.17
CA GLN A 96 -16.02 0.80 10.35
C GLN A 96 -16.43 -0.57 9.82
N ARG A 97 -17.71 -0.89 9.98
CA ARG A 97 -18.32 -2.13 9.46
C ARG A 97 -18.16 -2.23 7.94
N GLU A 98 -18.49 -1.17 7.24
CA GLU A 98 -18.37 -1.06 5.79
C GLU A 98 -17.92 0.34 5.41
N GLY A 99 -17.31 0.49 4.26
CA GLY A 99 -16.85 1.80 3.83
C GLY A 99 -16.14 1.80 2.48
N VAL A 100 -15.71 3.00 2.13
CA VAL A 100 -14.97 3.27 0.91
C VAL A 100 -13.80 4.18 1.25
N MET A 101 -12.64 3.89 0.68
CA MET A 101 -11.46 4.74 0.71
C MET A 101 -11.00 5.00 -0.72
N GLU A 102 -10.76 6.25 -1.05
CA GLU A 102 -10.08 6.63 -2.29
C GLU A 102 -8.62 6.97 -2.01
N ALA A 103 -7.76 6.63 -2.95
CA ALA A 103 -6.35 6.90 -2.83
C ALA A 103 -5.74 7.30 -4.18
N THR A 104 -4.83 8.27 -4.16
CA THR A 104 -4.06 8.70 -5.32
C THR A 104 -2.60 8.35 -5.14
N LEU A 105 -2.01 7.64 -6.12
CA LEU A 105 -0.60 7.30 -6.10
C LEU A 105 0.24 8.45 -6.67
N LEU A 106 1.16 8.97 -5.86
CA LEU A 106 2.03 10.10 -6.15
C LEU A 106 3.51 9.69 -5.96
N GLY A 107 4.11 9.03 -6.96
CA GLY A 107 5.44 8.45 -6.81
C GLY A 107 5.43 7.36 -5.71
N HIS A 108 6.21 7.56 -4.66
CA HIS A 108 6.28 6.67 -3.50
C HIS A 108 5.35 7.09 -2.35
N GLN A 109 4.33 7.87 -2.64
CA GLN A 109 3.32 8.28 -1.65
C GLN A 109 1.93 7.89 -2.11
N LEU A 110 1.10 7.49 -1.17
CA LEU A 110 -0.33 7.28 -1.35
C LEU A 110 -1.07 8.33 -0.54
N GLN A 111 -1.79 9.21 -1.23
CA GLN A 111 -2.70 10.13 -0.58
C GLN A 111 -4.06 9.46 -0.44
N ARG A 112 -4.48 9.21 0.79
CA ARG A 112 -5.73 8.52 1.13
C ARG A 112 -6.78 9.53 1.58
N SER A 113 -8.03 9.32 1.18
CA SER A 113 -9.17 10.11 1.65
C SER A 113 -9.47 9.92 3.15
N ARG A 114 -8.94 8.83 3.73
CA ARG A 114 -9.05 8.53 5.16
C ARG A 114 -7.85 7.74 5.67
N ALA A 115 -7.53 7.92 6.94
CA ALA A 115 -6.54 7.13 7.66
C ALA A 115 -7.09 5.75 8.03
N TYR A 116 -6.25 4.91 8.60
CA TYR A 116 -6.59 3.52 8.90
C TYR A 116 -7.62 3.38 10.03
N LEU A 117 -7.43 4.14 11.11
CA LEU A 117 -8.27 4.08 12.32
C LEU A 117 -9.08 5.36 12.55
N GLU A 118 -8.91 6.39 11.73
CA GLU A 118 -9.53 7.69 11.91
C GLU A 118 -10.06 8.23 10.58
N GLU A 119 -11.11 9.04 10.64
CA GLU A 119 -11.70 9.69 9.45
C GLU A 119 -11.00 10.99 9.08
N VAL A 120 -9.68 10.93 8.94
CA VAL A 120 -8.86 12.06 8.51
C VAL A 120 -8.07 11.68 7.26
N GLU A 121 -7.79 12.65 6.41
CA GLU A 121 -6.89 12.43 5.28
C GLU A 121 -5.50 12.01 5.77
N ALA A 122 -4.90 11.03 5.09
CA ALA A 122 -3.59 10.53 5.43
C ALA A 122 -2.67 10.47 4.22
N ARG A 123 -1.40 10.78 4.47
CA ARG A 123 -0.31 10.52 3.52
C ARG A 123 0.47 9.32 4.01
N THR A 124 0.58 8.34 3.13
CA THR A 124 1.29 7.09 3.40
C THR A 124 2.53 7.05 2.54
N GLN A 125 3.69 6.85 3.13
CA GLN A 125 4.91 6.54 2.41
C GLN A 125 4.88 5.08 1.98
N ILE A 126 5.42 4.79 0.78
CA ILE A 126 5.48 3.45 0.24
C ILE A 126 6.94 3.09 0.02
N ARG A 127 7.37 2.00 0.64
CA ARG A 127 8.67 1.39 0.40
C ARG A 127 8.47 0.04 -0.27
N GLN A 128 8.98 -0.10 -1.47
CA GLN A 128 8.98 -1.38 -2.17
C GLN A 128 10.13 -2.24 -1.65
N VAL A 129 9.83 -3.44 -1.17
CA VAL A 129 10.81 -4.42 -0.70
C VAL A 129 11.32 -5.25 -1.88
N ASP A 130 10.38 -5.83 -2.64
CA ASP A 130 10.64 -6.58 -3.87
C ASP A 130 9.45 -6.42 -4.85
N GLU A 131 9.39 -7.22 -5.90
CA GLU A 131 8.30 -7.19 -6.88
C GLU A 131 6.94 -7.68 -6.32
N HIS A 132 6.94 -8.33 -5.17
CA HIS A 132 5.75 -8.90 -4.52
C HIS A 132 5.34 -8.14 -3.27
N GLU A 133 6.26 -7.44 -2.60
CA GLU A 133 6.01 -6.84 -1.29
C GLU A 133 6.25 -5.34 -1.26
N VAL A 134 5.31 -4.65 -0.65
CA VAL A 134 5.43 -3.24 -0.28
C VAL A 134 5.15 -3.03 1.19
N VAL A 135 5.76 -2.01 1.76
CA VAL A 135 5.49 -1.51 3.10
C VAL A 135 4.86 -0.14 2.99
N PHE A 136 3.72 0.03 3.65
CA PHE A 136 3.05 1.32 3.81
C PHE A 136 3.35 1.85 5.21
N GLU A 137 3.82 3.09 5.28
CA GLU A 137 4.15 3.77 6.52
C GLU A 137 3.30 5.04 6.62
N SER A 138 2.42 5.09 7.60
CA SER A 138 1.49 6.19 7.82
C SER A 138 1.70 6.78 9.21
N HIS A 139 1.71 8.11 9.26
CA HIS A 139 1.64 8.85 10.51
C HIS A 139 0.45 9.82 10.44
N TYR A 140 -0.43 9.77 11.42
CA TYR A 140 -1.58 10.65 11.52
C TYR A 140 -2.04 10.81 12.97
N LEU A 141 -2.28 12.03 13.38
CA LEU A 141 -2.56 12.38 14.77
C LEU A 141 -1.44 11.86 15.69
N ASP A 142 -1.76 10.97 16.61
CA ASP A 142 -0.84 10.30 17.53
C ASP A 142 -0.60 8.81 17.19
N TRP A 143 -0.97 8.41 15.94
CA TRP A 143 -0.80 7.06 15.42
C TRP A 143 0.36 6.96 14.46
N ASP A 144 1.14 5.88 14.63
CA ASP A 144 2.10 5.36 13.66
C ASP A 144 1.62 3.99 13.20
N VAL A 145 1.50 3.79 11.88
CA VAL A 145 1.03 2.52 11.33
C VAL A 145 2.01 2.03 10.26
N GLN A 146 2.46 0.80 10.41
CA GLN A 146 3.23 0.08 9.40
C GLN A 146 2.44 -1.11 8.90
N GLU A 147 2.25 -1.20 7.59
CA GLU A 147 1.57 -2.29 6.93
C GLU A 147 2.50 -2.94 5.91
N TYR A 148 2.77 -4.23 6.10
CA TYR A 148 3.50 -5.08 5.17
C TYR A 148 2.50 -5.84 4.33
N THR A 149 2.54 -5.68 3.01
CA THR A 149 1.60 -6.33 2.11
C THR A 149 2.35 -7.11 1.04
N ARG A 150 2.18 -8.43 1.02
CA ARG A 150 2.84 -9.34 0.10
C ARG A 150 1.84 -10.12 -0.74
N LEU A 151 2.06 -10.12 -2.06
CA LEU A 151 1.35 -10.96 -3.03
C LEU A 151 2.05 -12.33 -3.12
N ILE A 152 1.27 -13.40 -3.17
CA ILE A 152 1.74 -14.78 -3.08
C ILE A 152 1.05 -15.63 -4.16
N ASP A 153 1.76 -16.63 -4.67
CA ASP A 153 1.25 -17.62 -5.62
C ASP A 153 0.51 -16.97 -6.81
N GLN A 154 1.26 -16.27 -7.65
CA GLN A 154 0.73 -15.61 -8.84
C GLN A 154 -0.45 -14.68 -8.55
N ASP A 155 -0.38 -13.96 -7.40
CA ASP A 155 -1.39 -13.02 -6.93
C ASP A 155 -2.74 -13.64 -6.53
N ARG A 156 -2.79 -14.95 -6.32
CA ARG A 156 -3.99 -15.65 -5.81
C ARG A 156 -4.22 -15.35 -4.34
N PHE A 157 -3.15 -15.09 -3.59
CA PHE A 157 -3.18 -14.78 -2.18
C PHE A 157 -2.47 -13.47 -1.89
N ARG A 158 -2.89 -12.83 -0.79
CA ARG A 158 -2.24 -11.64 -0.25
C ARG A 158 -2.15 -11.78 1.26
N SER A 159 -0.93 -11.62 1.80
CA SER A 159 -0.69 -11.54 3.24
C SER A 159 -0.46 -10.10 3.63
N ARG A 160 -1.11 -9.67 4.73
CA ARG A 160 -0.89 -8.35 5.30
C ARG A 160 -0.59 -8.49 6.78
N ALA A 161 0.48 -7.83 7.25
CA ALA A 161 0.79 -7.68 8.67
C ALA A 161 0.80 -6.18 8.99
N ILE A 162 0.00 -5.76 9.96
CA ILE A 162 -0.21 -4.36 10.28
C ILE A 162 0.10 -4.15 11.76
N TYR A 163 0.95 -3.19 12.03
CA TYR A 163 1.34 -2.78 13.37
C TYR A 163 0.92 -1.34 13.58
N SER A 164 0.16 -1.08 14.64
CA SER A 164 -0.35 0.24 14.98
C SER A 164 0.11 0.64 16.38
N TRP A 165 0.89 1.71 16.43
CA TRP A 165 1.33 2.32 17.68
C TRP A 165 0.55 3.61 17.92
N GLN A 166 0.19 3.85 19.18
CA GLN A 166 -0.35 5.12 19.63
C GLN A 166 0.56 5.71 20.70
N LYS A 167 1.03 6.94 20.48
CA LYS A 167 1.98 7.63 21.39
C LYS A 167 3.24 6.80 21.68
N GLY A 168 3.70 6.03 20.68
CA GLY A 168 4.89 5.18 20.78
C GLY A 168 4.66 3.81 21.43
N GLU A 169 3.45 3.48 21.88
CA GLU A 169 3.11 2.17 22.43
C GLU A 169 2.36 1.32 21.42
N LEU A 170 2.75 0.06 21.26
CA LEU A 170 2.09 -0.88 20.36
C LEU A 170 0.69 -1.22 20.90
N GLU A 171 -0.32 -0.81 20.16
CA GLU A 171 -1.73 -0.95 20.57
C GLU A 171 -2.41 -2.12 19.86
N ILE A 172 -2.09 -2.37 18.57
CA ILE A 172 -2.79 -3.36 17.77
C ILE A 172 -1.79 -4.02 16.82
N VAL A 173 -1.88 -5.35 16.71
CA VAL A 173 -1.24 -6.13 15.65
C VAL A 173 -2.34 -6.85 14.89
N GLU A 174 -2.30 -6.74 13.54
CA GLU A 174 -3.27 -7.38 12.67
C GLU A 174 -2.56 -8.30 11.68
N HIS A 175 -3.13 -9.48 11.47
CA HIS A 175 -2.72 -10.41 10.41
C HIS A 175 -3.91 -10.68 9.51
N HIS A 176 -3.77 -10.38 8.22
CA HIS A 176 -4.79 -10.63 7.23
C HIS A 176 -4.29 -11.67 6.22
N HIS A 177 -5.04 -12.73 6.05
CA HIS A 177 -4.87 -13.74 5.01
C HIS A 177 -5.98 -13.54 3.99
N GLU A 178 -5.59 -13.12 2.79
CA GLU A 178 -6.55 -12.73 1.78
C GLU A 178 -6.46 -13.63 0.56
N THR A 179 -7.61 -14.06 0.07
CA THR A 179 -7.74 -14.90 -1.12
C THR A 179 -8.46 -14.09 -2.19
N ARG A 180 -7.88 -14.04 -3.40
CA ARG A 180 -8.53 -13.43 -4.55
C ARG A 180 -9.73 -14.28 -4.96
N LEU A 181 -10.86 -13.64 -5.14
CA LEU A 181 -12.04 -14.26 -5.71
C LEU A 181 -12.12 -13.90 -7.20
N GLU A 182 -12.46 -14.89 -8.02
CA GLU A 182 -12.79 -14.64 -9.41
C GLU A 182 -14.10 -13.84 -9.46
N ASP A 183 -14.10 -12.70 -10.16
CA ASP A 183 -15.33 -11.97 -10.39
C ASP A 183 -16.24 -12.86 -11.27
N ALA A 184 -17.40 -13.24 -10.75
CA ALA A 184 -18.40 -14.03 -11.46
C ALA A 184 -18.94 -13.33 -12.74
N SER A 185 -18.44 -12.13 -13.04
CA SER A 185 -18.79 -11.32 -14.21
C SER A 185 -17.74 -11.31 -15.32
N ALA A 186 -16.61 -12.02 -15.18
CA ALA A 186 -15.65 -12.15 -16.28
C ALA A 186 -16.26 -13.06 -17.34
N PRO A 187 -16.45 -12.63 -18.61
CA PRO A 187 -16.91 -13.51 -19.67
C PRO A 187 -15.87 -14.62 -19.87
N ILE A 188 -16.32 -15.87 -19.89
CA ILE A 188 -15.49 -17.03 -20.21
C ILE A 188 -14.92 -16.78 -21.63
N PRO A 189 -13.59 -16.77 -21.82
CA PRO A 189 -13.04 -16.66 -23.17
C PRO A 189 -13.46 -17.88 -23.96
N SER A 190 -14.17 -17.64 -25.07
CA SER A 190 -14.61 -18.63 -26.06
C SER A 190 -13.44 -19.13 -26.90
#